data_6d732d130a82c7aa3b9b041608514d46
#
_entry.id   6d732d130a82c7aa3b9b041608514d46
#
_cell.length_a   1.000
_cell.length_b   1.000
_cell.length_c   1.000
_cell.angle_alpha   90.00
_cell.angle_beta   90.00
_cell.angle_gamma   90.00
#
_symmetry.space_group_name_H-M   'P 1'
#
loop_
_entity.id
_entity.type
_entity.pdbx_description
1 polymer ?
#
loop_
_entity_poly.entity_id
_entity_poly.type
_entity_poly.pdbx_seq_one_letter_code
_entity_poly.pdbx_strand_id
1 'polypeptide(L)'
;MPDEEQERLMYRETEQILAQAGYERYEISNYAKKGYACRHNLVYWQGGDYLGLGLGSSSYMDGVRFHNTTDFNTYVNQGAYVEDREGLSVQAKMEEFMFLGLRVMAGVSGTEFEKRFGKTMEDVYGDVLRKHEEEGLLQIERKEDRKEAAAAEPAKGKTNIEKVMLTTNGVDVSNYVFVDFLL
;
A
#
# COMPACT_ATOMS: atom_id res chain seq x y z
N MET A 1 -5.11 22.47 21.38
CA MET A 1 -5.03 21.31 20.46
C MET A 1 -5.10 20.07 21.32
N PRO A 2 -5.72 18.98 20.86
CA PRO A 2 -5.71 17.72 21.60
C PRO A 2 -4.26 17.23 21.77
N ASP A 3 -3.99 16.54 22.85
CA ASP A 3 -2.73 15.81 23.01
C ASP A 3 -2.78 14.47 22.26
N GLU A 4 -1.66 13.75 22.21
CA GLU A 4 -1.53 12.50 21.46
C GLU A 4 -2.53 11.41 21.91
N GLU A 5 -2.81 11.35 23.22
CA GLU A 5 -3.77 10.37 23.76
C GLU A 5 -5.21 10.71 23.35
N GLN A 6 -5.56 12.00 23.37
CA GLN A 6 -6.84 12.50 22.90
C GLN A 6 -7.02 12.27 21.39
N GLU A 7 -5.98 12.49 20.58
CA GLU A 7 -6.05 12.17 19.14
C GLU A 7 -6.31 10.69 18.90
N ARG A 8 -5.60 9.81 19.57
CA ARG A 8 -5.83 8.36 19.47
C ARG A 8 -7.25 7.96 19.88
N LEU A 9 -7.75 8.56 20.96
CA LEU A 9 -9.12 8.31 21.40
C LEU A 9 -10.14 8.75 20.35
N MET A 10 -9.95 9.95 19.75
CA MET A 10 -10.82 10.47 18.69
C MET A 10 -10.83 9.54 17.46
N TYR A 11 -9.68 8.96 17.06
CA TYR A 11 -9.63 7.99 15.97
C TYR A 11 -10.42 6.73 16.29
N ARG A 12 -10.28 6.18 17.51
CA ARG A 12 -11.00 4.96 17.93
C ARG A 12 -12.51 5.19 18.03
N GLU A 13 -12.91 6.32 18.59
CA GLU A 13 -14.33 6.69 18.68
C GLU A 13 -14.92 6.91 17.29
N THR A 14 -14.20 7.55 16.38
CA THR A 14 -14.62 7.74 14.99
C THR A 14 -14.86 6.41 14.31
N GLU A 15 -13.94 5.45 14.46
CA GLU A 15 -14.09 4.11 13.88
C GLU A 15 -15.33 3.40 14.43
N GLN A 16 -15.58 3.47 15.75
CA GLN A 16 -16.74 2.84 16.36
C GLN A 16 -18.06 3.46 15.90
N ILE A 17 -18.12 4.79 15.83
CA ILE A 17 -19.31 5.52 15.37
C ILE A 17 -19.61 5.17 13.91
N LEU A 18 -18.60 5.17 13.06
CA LEU A 18 -18.75 4.85 11.64
C LEU A 18 -19.14 3.38 11.43
N ALA A 19 -18.55 2.46 12.20
CA ALA A 19 -18.91 1.04 12.15
C ALA A 19 -20.38 0.81 12.53
N GLN A 20 -20.89 1.48 13.57
CA GLN A 20 -22.31 1.44 13.96
C GLN A 20 -23.25 1.97 12.86
N ALA A 21 -22.75 2.89 12.03
CA ALA A 21 -23.47 3.43 10.87
C ALA A 21 -23.29 2.57 9.59
N GLY A 22 -22.60 1.43 9.68
CA GLY A 22 -22.38 0.49 8.57
C GLY A 22 -21.25 0.91 7.62
N TYR A 23 -20.32 1.75 8.08
CA TYR A 23 -19.11 2.09 7.35
C TYR A 23 -17.95 1.24 7.85
N GLU A 24 -17.15 0.73 6.92
CA GLU A 24 -15.93 -0.03 7.19
C GLU A 24 -14.73 0.80 6.75
N ARG A 25 -13.64 0.78 7.52
CA ARG A 25 -12.36 1.36 7.09
C ARG A 25 -11.84 0.51 5.94
N TYR A 26 -11.61 1.10 4.77
CA TYR A 26 -11.05 0.38 3.62
C TYR A 26 -9.59 0.74 3.35
N GLU A 27 -9.12 1.90 3.85
CA GLU A 27 -7.72 2.30 3.92
C GLU A 27 -7.51 3.18 5.16
N ILE A 28 -6.28 3.51 5.52
CA ILE A 28 -5.91 4.14 6.80
C ILE A 28 -6.80 5.34 7.16
N SER A 29 -7.12 6.21 6.20
CA SER A 29 -7.79 7.50 6.44
C SER A 29 -9.26 7.52 6.03
N ASN A 30 -9.75 6.52 5.31
CA ASN A 30 -11.07 6.57 4.68
C ASN A 30 -11.95 5.36 5.01
N TYR A 31 -13.24 5.65 5.13
CA TYR A 31 -14.30 4.69 5.44
C TYR A 31 -15.35 4.69 4.33
N ALA A 32 -15.98 3.56 4.10
CA ALA A 32 -17.06 3.43 3.13
C ALA A 32 -18.03 2.33 3.54
N LYS A 33 -19.26 2.40 3.07
CA LYS A 33 -20.16 1.25 3.11
C LYS A 33 -19.65 0.16 2.18
N LYS A 34 -19.97 -1.09 2.48
CA LYS A 34 -19.57 -2.25 1.68
C LYS A 34 -19.89 -2.04 0.19
N GLY A 35 -18.87 -2.15 -0.66
CA GLY A 35 -18.97 -1.95 -2.12
C GLY A 35 -18.86 -0.49 -2.58
N TYR A 36 -18.71 0.48 -1.66
CA TYR A 36 -18.60 1.92 -1.98
C TYR A 36 -17.21 2.52 -1.68
N ALA A 37 -16.19 1.69 -1.46
CA ALA A 37 -14.81 2.18 -1.35
C ALA A 37 -14.44 3.03 -2.58
N CYS A 38 -13.74 4.14 -2.35
CA CYS A 38 -13.35 5.05 -3.42
C CYS A 38 -12.34 4.38 -4.36
N ARG A 39 -12.79 4.02 -5.56
CA ARG A 39 -11.97 3.35 -6.57
C ARG A 39 -10.77 4.18 -6.98
N HIS A 40 -10.91 5.50 -7.02
CA HIS A 40 -9.82 6.40 -7.34
C HIS A 40 -8.69 6.32 -6.30
N ASN A 41 -9.02 6.34 -5.00
CA ASN A 41 -8.03 6.18 -3.95
C ASN A 41 -7.33 4.82 -4.03
N LEU A 42 -8.11 3.75 -4.26
CA LEU A 42 -7.56 2.40 -4.36
C LEU A 42 -6.58 2.25 -5.53
N VAL A 43 -6.79 2.95 -6.65
CA VAL A 43 -5.83 2.96 -7.77
C VAL A 43 -4.45 3.44 -7.31
N TYR A 44 -4.38 4.53 -6.52
CA TYR A 44 -3.11 5.03 -5.98
C TYR A 44 -2.45 4.02 -5.05
N TRP A 45 -3.22 3.48 -4.10
CA TRP A 45 -2.69 2.56 -3.09
C TRP A 45 -2.28 1.20 -3.66
N GLN A 46 -2.82 0.81 -4.79
CA GLN A 46 -2.47 -0.43 -5.50
C GLN A 46 -1.39 -0.25 -6.56
N GLY A 47 -0.82 0.96 -6.68
CA GLY A 47 0.19 1.29 -7.68
C GLY A 47 -0.33 1.16 -9.12
N GLY A 48 -1.61 1.48 -9.34
CA GLY A 48 -2.23 1.50 -10.67
C GLY A 48 -1.95 2.79 -11.42
N ASP A 49 -2.13 2.75 -12.74
CA ASP A 49 -1.96 3.90 -13.62
C ASP A 49 -3.03 4.96 -13.38
N TYR A 50 -2.63 6.21 -13.36
CA TYR A 50 -3.53 7.36 -13.31
C TYR A 50 -2.98 8.54 -14.09
N LEU A 51 -3.89 9.34 -14.67
CA LEU A 51 -3.58 10.56 -15.39
C LEU A 51 -4.16 11.76 -14.64
N GLY A 52 -3.28 12.66 -14.21
CA GLY A 52 -3.64 13.92 -13.59
C GLY A 52 -4.06 14.95 -14.64
N LEU A 53 -5.17 15.63 -14.38
CA LEU A 53 -5.69 16.70 -15.25
C LEU A 53 -5.61 18.04 -14.50
N GLY A 54 -5.09 19.06 -15.19
CA GLY A 54 -4.98 20.42 -14.66
C GLY A 54 -3.53 20.83 -14.35
N LEU A 55 -3.40 22.09 -13.92
CA LEU A 55 -2.13 22.70 -13.55
C LEU A 55 -1.48 21.97 -12.37
N GLY A 56 -0.21 21.60 -12.50
CA GLY A 56 0.57 20.93 -11.45
C GLY A 56 0.10 19.52 -11.09
N SER A 57 -0.86 18.94 -11.83
CA SER A 57 -1.38 17.60 -11.54
C SER A 57 -0.37 16.51 -11.84
N SER A 58 -0.21 15.55 -10.93
CA SER A 58 0.68 14.40 -11.07
C SER A 58 0.02 13.23 -11.78
N SER A 59 0.82 12.48 -12.52
CA SER A 59 0.43 11.27 -13.25
C SER A 59 1.40 10.14 -12.96
N TYR A 60 0.91 8.90 -13.06
CA TYR A 60 1.71 7.69 -13.10
C TYR A 60 1.17 6.77 -14.18
N MET A 61 1.96 6.54 -15.23
CA MET A 61 1.56 5.74 -16.38
C MET A 61 2.73 4.86 -16.82
N ASP A 62 2.48 3.57 -17.02
CA ASP A 62 3.47 2.61 -17.52
C ASP A 62 4.80 2.61 -16.72
N GLY A 63 4.71 2.85 -15.41
CA GLY A 63 5.89 2.91 -14.53
C GLY A 63 6.70 4.19 -14.61
N VAL A 64 6.14 5.24 -15.22
CA VAL A 64 6.74 6.58 -15.30
C VAL A 64 5.88 7.57 -14.53
N ARG A 65 6.50 8.32 -13.63
CA ARG A 65 5.88 9.44 -12.91
C ARG A 65 6.20 10.74 -13.64
N PHE A 66 5.22 11.61 -13.73
CA PHE A 66 5.38 12.94 -14.31
C PHE A 66 4.29 13.88 -13.78
N HIS A 67 4.46 15.17 -13.97
CA HIS A 67 3.43 16.14 -13.66
C HIS A 67 3.28 17.19 -14.75
N ASN A 68 2.11 17.82 -14.79
CA ASN A 68 1.89 18.99 -15.63
C ASN A 68 2.61 20.19 -15.01
N THR A 69 3.04 21.15 -15.85
CA THR A 69 3.69 22.37 -15.37
C THR A 69 2.88 23.07 -14.27
N THR A 70 3.58 23.67 -13.32
CA THR A 70 3.00 24.55 -12.30
C THR A 70 2.88 26.01 -12.74
N ASP A 71 3.49 26.37 -13.89
CA ASP A 71 3.37 27.71 -14.46
C ASP A 71 2.05 27.87 -15.23
N PHE A 72 1.21 28.78 -14.77
CA PHE A 72 -0.11 29.02 -15.33
C PHE A 72 -0.06 29.47 -16.80
N ASN A 73 0.88 30.35 -17.16
CA ASN A 73 0.99 30.88 -18.52
C ASN A 73 1.44 29.78 -19.50
N THR A 74 2.40 28.96 -19.11
CA THR A 74 2.83 27.80 -19.87
C THR A 74 1.68 26.83 -20.08
N TYR A 75 0.93 26.50 -19.01
CA TYR A 75 -0.19 25.58 -19.07
C TYR A 75 -1.31 26.05 -20.03
N VAL A 76 -1.67 27.34 -19.97
CA VAL A 76 -2.73 27.91 -20.81
C VAL A 76 -2.31 28.04 -22.28
N ASN A 77 -1.05 28.43 -22.55
CA ASN A 77 -0.60 28.72 -23.90
C ASN A 77 -0.03 27.49 -24.64
N GLN A 78 0.51 26.52 -23.93
CA GLN A 78 1.13 25.32 -24.49
C GLN A 78 0.33 24.01 -24.21
N GLY A 79 -0.79 24.11 -23.50
CA GLY A 79 -1.55 22.95 -23.06
C GLY A 79 -0.89 22.20 -21.89
N ALA A 80 -1.21 20.92 -21.75
CA ALA A 80 -0.66 20.07 -20.69
C ALA A 80 0.85 19.80 -20.91
N TYR A 81 1.67 20.81 -20.67
CA TYR A 81 3.13 20.67 -20.74
C TYR A 81 3.61 19.82 -19.58
N VAL A 82 4.24 18.70 -19.90
CA VAL A 82 4.68 17.68 -18.93
C VAL A 82 6.12 17.95 -18.50
N GLU A 83 6.33 17.97 -17.20
CA GLU A 83 7.63 18.14 -16.55
C GLU A 83 8.01 16.91 -15.74
N ASP A 84 9.31 16.82 -15.40
CA ASP A 84 9.90 15.86 -14.44
C ASP A 84 9.48 14.40 -14.67
N ARG A 85 9.70 13.91 -15.88
CA ARG A 85 9.47 12.49 -16.19
C ARG A 85 10.52 11.61 -15.52
N GLU A 86 10.08 10.75 -14.62
CA GLU A 86 10.92 9.82 -13.89
C GLU A 86 10.41 8.38 -14.04
N GLY A 87 11.25 7.51 -14.57
CA GLY A 87 11.00 6.06 -14.57
C GLY A 87 11.39 5.45 -13.22
N LEU A 88 10.45 4.85 -12.53
CA LEU A 88 10.75 4.20 -11.25
C LEU A 88 11.61 2.95 -11.44
N SER A 89 12.67 2.82 -10.63
CA SER A 89 13.47 1.60 -10.54
C SER A 89 12.64 0.42 -10.05
N VAL A 90 13.12 -0.80 -10.27
CA VAL A 90 12.45 -2.00 -9.72
C VAL A 90 12.42 -1.95 -8.19
N GLN A 91 13.49 -1.46 -7.57
CA GLN A 91 13.55 -1.26 -6.12
C GLN A 91 12.45 -0.30 -5.66
N ALA A 92 12.38 0.91 -6.22
CA ALA A 92 11.35 1.89 -5.87
C ALA A 92 9.92 1.33 -6.05
N LYS A 93 9.69 0.52 -7.10
CA LYS A 93 8.40 -0.15 -7.32
C LYS A 93 8.09 -1.20 -6.26
N MET A 94 9.10 -1.94 -5.75
CA MET A 94 8.91 -2.89 -4.64
C MET A 94 8.61 -2.15 -3.33
N GLU A 95 9.33 -1.07 -3.04
CA GLU A 95 9.10 -0.20 -1.89
C GLU A 95 7.67 0.37 -1.91
N GLU A 96 7.26 0.96 -3.03
CA GLU A 96 5.91 1.51 -3.21
C GLU A 96 4.82 0.45 -3.11
N PHE A 97 5.04 -0.75 -3.64
CA PHE A 97 4.11 -1.86 -3.50
C PHE A 97 3.82 -2.17 -2.03
N MET A 98 4.87 -2.14 -1.18
CA MET A 98 4.70 -2.39 0.25
C MET A 98 4.05 -1.20 0.96
N PHE A 99 4.66 -0.02 0.96
CA PHE A 99 4.16 1.08 1.80
C PHE A 99 2.85 1.72 1.30
N LEU A 100 2.58 1.72 -0.01
CA LEU A 100 1.26 2.15 -0.52
C LEU A 100 0.21 1.07 -0.32
N GLY A 101 0.55 -0.18 -0.63
CA GLY A 101 -0.39 -1.29 -0.53
C GLY A 101 -0.82 -1.61 0.90
N LEU A 102 0.07 -1.49 1.87
CA LEU A 102 -0.23 -1.66 3.30
C LEU A 102 -1.15 -0.58 3.87
N ARG A 103 -1.37 0.54 3.16
CA ARG A 103 -2.40 1.51 3.54
C ARG A 103 -3.81 0.95 3.42
N VAL A 104 -4.02 0.00 2.50
CA VAL A 104 -5.32 -0.65 2.29
C VAL A 104 -5.52 -1.73 3.36
N MET A 105 -6.68 -1.73 4.02
CA MET A 105 -6.97 -2.71 5.09
C MET A 105 -6.96 -4.16 4.59
N ALA A 106 -7.21 -4.36 3.30
CA ALA A 106 -7.05 -5.67 2.68
C ALA A 106 -5.59 -6.14 2.57
N GLY A 107 -4.61 -5.25 2.75
CA GLY A 107 -3.19 -5.56 2.68
C GLY A 107 -2.68 -5.87 1.29
N VAL A 108 -1.47 -6.44 1.22
CA VAL A 108 -0.74 -6.78 -0.01
C VAL A 108 -0.61 -8.29 -0.20
N SER A 109 -0.65 -8.74 -1.45
CA SER A 109 -0.57 -10.17 -1.80
C SER A 109 0.85 -10.58 -2.12
N GLY A 110 1.34 -11.65 -1.43
CA GLY A 110 2.64 -12.26 -1.72
C GLY A 110 2.73 -12.83 -3.14
N THR A 111 1.66 -13.41 -3.62
CA THR A 111 1.60 -13.93 -4.99
C THR A 111 1.68 -12.82 -6.05
N GLU A 112 1.03 -11.67 -5.80
CA GLU A 112 1.11 -10.55 -6.73
C GLU A 112 2.49 -9.89 -6.71
N PHE A 113 3.13 -9.79 -5.54
CA PHE A 113 4.51 -9.32 -5.40
C PHE A 113 5.47 -10.21 -6.22
N GLU A 114 5.41 -11.52 -6.03
CA GLU A 114 6.25 -12.47 -6.76
C GLU A 114 6.02 -12.39 -8.27
N LYS A 115 4.76 -12.27 -8.71
CA LYS A 115 4.41 -12.11 -10.12
C LYS A 115 4.97 -10.82 -10.74
N ARG A 116 4.95 -9.70 -9.99
CA ARG A 116 5.43 -8.40 -10.49
C ARG A 116 6.95 -8.30 -10.52
N PHE A 117 7.63 -8.87 -9.53
CA PHE A 117 9.04 -8.62 -9.29
C PHE A 117 9.94 -9.83 -9.47
N GLY A 118 9.38 -11.04 -9.62
CA GLY A 118 10.15 -12.28 -9.78
C GLY A 118 10.91 -12.70 -8.54
N LYS A 119 10.62 -12.12 -7.38
CA LYS A 119 11.17 -12.41 -6.05
C LYS A 119 10.05 -12.57 -5.05
N THR A 120 10.27 -13.35 -3.99
CA THR A 120 9.29 -13.44 -2.91
C THR A 120 9.42 -12.26 -1.94
N MET A 121 8.38 -11.96 -1.17
CA MET A 121 8.46 -10.96 -0.10
C MET A 121 9.47 -11.39 0.97
N GLU A 122 9.59 -12.68 1.25
CA GLU A 122 10.58 -13.22 2.18
C GLU A 122 11.99 -12.94 1.74
N ASP A 123 12.29 -13.08 0.44
CA ASP A 123 13.63 -12.85 -0.10
C ASP A 123 14.07 -11.39 0.01
N VAL A 124 13.12 -10.45 -0.05
CA VAL A 124 13.39 -9.00 -0.08
C VAL A 124 13.23 -8.37 1.29
N TYR A 125 12.15 -8.72 2.01
CA TYR A 125 11.70 -8.05 3.24
C TYR A 125 11.58 -8.99 4.45
N GLY A 126 12.15 -10.20 4.38
CA GLY A 126 11.95 -11.21 5.42
C GLY A 126 12.27 -10.75 6.85
N ASP A 127 13.33 -9.96 7.05
CA ASP A 127 13.70 -9.42 8.36
C ASP A 127 12.71 -8.34 8.84
N VAL A 128 12.30 -7.45 7.95
CA VAL A 128 11.31 -6.39 8.23
C VAL A 128 9.96 -7.00 8.59
N LEU A 129 9.53 -8.00 7.83
CA LEU A 129 8.27 -8.70 8.06
C LEU A 129 8.26 -9.40 9.42
N ARG A 130 9.33 -10.12 9.77
CA ARG A 130 9.44 -10.78 11.09
C ARG A 130 9.43 -9.76 12.22
N LYS A 131 10.21 -8.70 12.11
CA LYS A 131 10.27 -7.63 13.11
C LYS A 131 8.86 -7.11 13.43
N HIS A 132 8.14 -6.67 12.42
CA HIS A 132 6.82 -6.06 12.64
C HIS A 132 5.71 -7.07 12.96
N GLU A 133 5.86 -8.34 12.59
CA GLU A 133 4.97 -9.42 13.04
C GLU A 133 5.18 -9.69 14.54
N GLU A 134 6.44 -9.76 15.02
CA GLU A 134 6.79 -9.92 16.45
C GLU A 134 6.35 -8.71 17.29
N GLU A 135 6.43 -7.50 16.75
CA GLU A 135 5.92 -6.27 17.36
C GLU A 135 4.38 -6.19 17.38
N GLY A 136 3.68 -7.11 16.69
CA GLY A 136 2.23 -7.12 16.58
C GLY A 136 1.66 -5.99 15.72
N LEU A 137 2.48 -5.44 14.81
CA LEU A 137 2.11 -4.35 13.90
C LEU A 137 1.67 -4.86 12.53
N LEU A 138 2.17 -6.03 12.11
CA LEU A 138 1.74 -6.73 10.90
C LEU A 138 1.07 -8.06 11.26
N GLN A 139 0.06 -8.40 10.48
CA GLN A 139 -0.51 -9.74 10.40
C GLN A 139 -0.09 -10.36 9.07
N ILE A 140 0.50 -11.56 9.13
CA ILE A 140 0.97 -12.29 7.94
C ILE A 140 0.19 -13.58 7.82
N GLU A 141 -0.58 -13.69 6.75
CA GLU A 141 -1.26 -14.92 6.36
C GLU A 141 -0.31 -15.75 5.48
N ARG A 142 -0.10 -17.01 5.87
CA ARG A 142 0.74 -17.93 5.13
C ARG A 142 -0.11 -19.03 4.51
N LYS A 143 0.28 -19.52 3.35
CA LYS A 143 -0.35 -20.70 2.76
C LYS A 143 -0.14 -21.85 3.74
N GLU A 144 -1.22 -22.49 4.16
CA GLU A 144 -1.11 -23.75 4.90
C GLU A 144 -0.35 -24.74 4.01
N ASP A 145 0.68 -25.37 4.58
CA ASP A 145 1.26 -26.54 4.00
C ASP A 145 0.13 -27.59 3.94
N ARG A 146 -0.53 -27.70 2.81
CA ARG A 146 -1.44 -28.81 2.57
C ARG A 146 -0.61 -30.08 2.76
N LYS A 147 -0.85 -30.77 3.85
CA LYS A 147 -0.40 -32.15 4.06
C LYS A 147 -1.10 -33.03 3.03
N GLU A 148 -0.73 -32.89 1.78
CA GLU A 148 -1.09 -33.84 0.74
C GLU A 148 0.13 -34.13 -0.12
N ALA A 149 0.47 -35.39 -0.09
CA ALA A 149 1.41 -36.13 -0.93
C ALA A 149 2.90 -36.00 -0.56
N ALA A 150 3.37 -37.12 -0.03
CA ALA A 150 4.74 -37.51 0.11
C ALA A 150 5.64 -37.08 -1.07
N ALA A 151 6.87 -36.65 -0.70
CA ALA A 151 8.04 -36.61 -1.56
C ALA A 151 8.03 -35.60 -2.73
N ALA A 152 8.10 -34.32 -2.38
CA ALA A 152 8.83 -33.36 -3.21
C ALA A 152 9.42 -32.30 -2.26
N GLU A 153 10.73 -32.08 -2.34
CA GLU A 153 11.37 -30.93 -1.66
C GLU A 153 10.65 -29.65 -2.12
N PRO A 154 10.44 -28.65 -1.21
CA PRO A 154 9.84 -27.40 -1.61
C PRO A 154 10.70 -26.77 -2.71
N ALA A 155 10.12 -26.52 -3.86
CA ALA A 155 10.81 -25.87 -4.95
C ALA A 155 11.28 -24.50 -4.45
N LYS A 156 12.59 -24.27 -4.43
CA LYS A 156 13.20 -22.98 -4.14
C LYS A 156 12.52 -21.91 -4.99
N GLY A 157 11.90 -20.90 -4.36
CA GLY A 157 11.35 -19.72 -5.03
C GLY A 157 9.83 -19.61 -5.10
N LYS A 158 9.06 -20.33 -4.27
CA LYS A 158 7.62 -20.02 -4.12
C LYS A 158 7.35 -19.34 -2.80
N THR A 159 6.63 -18.20 -2.88
CA THR A 159 6.22 -17.51 -1.65
C THR A 159 5.32 -18.39 -0.79
N ASN A 160 5.61 -18.44 0.50
CA ASN A 160 4.73 -18.99 1.52
C ASN A 160 3.76 -17.93 2.07
N ILE A 161 4.05 -16.65 1.88
CA ILE A 161 3.18 -15.55 2.27
C ILE A 161 2.03 -15.43 1.27
N GLU A 162 0.81 -15.52 1.77
CA GLU A 162 -0.40 -15.26 1.00
C GLU A 162 -0.73 -13.77 1.05
N LYS A 163 -0.71 -13.18 2.25
CA LYS A 163 -1.06 -11.79 2.47
C LYS A 163 -0.31 -11.17 3.65
N VAL A 164 -0.03 -9.88 3.56
CA VAL A 164 0.49 -9.05 4.66
C VAL A 164 -0.44 -7.85 4.87
N MET A 165 -0.84 -7.60 6.11
CA MET A 165 -1.78 -6.54 6.48
C MET A 165 -1.28 -5.81 7.73
N LEU A 166 -1.63 -4.53 7.88
CA LEU A 166 -1.50 -3.84 9.16
C LEU A 166 -2.51 -4.41 10.17
N THR A 167 -2.08 -4.58 11.42
CA THR A 167 -2.99 -4.75 12.55
C THR A 167 -3.59 -3.39 12.95
N THR A 168 -4.56 -3.38 13.87
CA THR A 168 -5.07 -2.11 14.44
C THR A 168 -3.95 -1.28 15.04
N ASN A 169 -3.01 -1.90 15.78
CA ASN A 169 -1.85 -1.21 16.34
C ASN A 169 -0.90 -0.72 15.25
N GLY A 170 -0.73 -1.50 14.17
CA GLY A 170 0.08 -1.13 13.02
C GLY A 170 -0.49 0.07 12.27
N VAL A 171 -1.82 0.22 12.20
CA VAL A 171 -2.46 1.41 11.62
C VAL A 171 -2.12 2.66 12.41
N ASP A 172 -2.17 2.59 13.75
CA ASP A 172 -1.86 3.74 14.63
C ASP A 172 -0.42 4.27 14.47
N VAL A 173 0.52 3.40 14.11
CA VAL A 173 1.95 3.73 13.91
C VAL A 173 2.44 3.41 12.50
N SER A 174 1.56 3.50 11.52
CA SER A 174 1.82 3.04 10.16
C SER A 174 3.06 3.65 9.50
N ASN A 175 3.37 4.92 9.77
CA ASN A 175 4.58 5.56 9.25
C ASN A 175 5.86 4.89 9.76
N TYR A 176 5.88 4.41 11.01
CA TYR A 176 6.99 3.64 11.56
C TYR A 176 7.19 2.32 10.81
N VAL A 177 6.09 1.64 10.50
CA VAL A 177 6.13 0.41 9.72
C VAL A 177 6.61 0.67 8.28
N PHE A 178 6.08 1.73 7.64
CA PHE A 178 6.37 2.02 6.22
C PHE A 178 7.82 2.37 5.95
N VAL A 179 8.48 3.09 6.86
CA VAL A 179 9.88 3.49 6.69
C VAL A 179 10.82 2.29 6.57
N ASP A 180 10.53 1.19 7.24
CA ASP A 180 11.37 -0.01 7.21
C ASP A 180 11.29 -0.78 5.88
N PHE A 181 10.33 -0.47 5.01
CA PHE A 181 10.24 -1.03 3.67
C PHE A 181 11.05 -0.25 2.61
N LEU A 182 11.71 0.84 2.98
CA LEU A 182 12.65 1.55 2.11
C LEU A 182 13.99 0.80 2.11
N LEU A 183 14.50 0.42 0.93
CA LEU A 183 15.69 -0.42 0.74
C LEU A 183 16.98 0.40 0.53
#